data_bb462233fd3f6f7672dd3e984104dcb6
#
_entry.id   bb462233fd3f6f7672dd3e984104dcb6
#
_cell.length_a   1.000
_cell.length_b   1.000
_cell.length_c   1.000
_cell.angle_alpha   90.00
_cell.angle_beta   90.00
_cell.angle_gamma   90.00
#
_symmetry.space_group_name_H-M   'P 1'
#
loop_
_entity.id
_entity.type
_entity.pdbx_description
1 polymer ?
#
loop_
_entity_poly.entity_id
_entity_poly.type
_entity_poly.pdbx_seq_one_letter_code
_entity_poly.pdbx_strand_id
1 'polypeptide(L)'
;EMGAIVDIQLKRLQKLLDRFNDIPNRVTEFGTVRTSLNTWIQTIESQAMELDYLVVRTSDADPGLKVPGSWSKVRYSTADFFRSFFQEYDTNVRDDDDTLTVWVQRGKDYVDLLDLMVQQDFTPKTGIRVNINLMPNTNVLLLGNVAGDQPDVALGVPLETPVDFAMRGAAEDLSGYPGFEEVFGRFNPGLMRSYQYNGSFYGLPETQNYYMMFYRTDIFEDLGLEPPDTWDDVARILPTLQENGLTFNLPKKNFHIPFYQHGAEFYEEDGLRPDLTSEEGVAAFKQWTDWYRKYNLPKDIPVFIHHFRNGDIPIGVADFDMYVQLVVGAPEIEGKWKMIPLPGVKQPDGTVARWSHNESMVRIQEPSSLLMLNKSERKDEAWRFIDWWTSDEVQSRFSNDIESFAGIAYRWNTANLAAMQTIPWPEEDLAALNEQDRWVKNMPYVPGYYYLAREI
;
A
#
# COMPACT_ATOMS: atom_id res chain seq x y z
N GLU A 1 21.05 8.79 -8.51
CA GLU A 1 20.67 8.52 -7.09
C GLU A 1 21.06 7.10 -6.65
N MET A 2 20.86 6.07 -7.47
CA MET A 2 21.23 4.66 -7.16
C MET A 2 22.70 4.48 -6.78
N GLY A 3 23.65 5.07 -7.52
CA GLY A 3 25.06 5.00 -7.20
C GLY A 3 25.42 5.46 -5.78
N ALA A 4 24.73 6.50 -5.30
CA ALA A 4 24.99 7.04 -3.96
C ALA A 4 24.54 6.07 -2.84
N ILE A 5 23.47 5.30 -3.06
CA ILE A 5 22.95 4.36 -2.07
C ILE A 5 23.84 3.12 -2.00
N VAL A 6 24.23 2.60 -3.15
CA VAL A 6 25.20 1.48 -3.22
C VAL A 6 26.53 1.88 -2.57
N ASP A 7 27.01 3.09 -2.82
CA ASP A 7 28.22 3.63 -2.18
C ASP A 7 28.11 3.74 -0.66
N ILE A 8 26.93 4.08 -0.14
CA ILE A 8 26.67 4.11 1.31
C ILE A 8 26.77 2.70 1.90
N GLN A 9 26.17 1.70 1.24
CA GLN A 9 26.21 0.31 1.71
C GLN A 9 27.63 -0.27 1.60
N LEU A 10 28.36 0.04 0.52
CA LEU A 10 29.78 -0.34 0.38
C LEU A 10 30.64 0.25 1.49
N LYS A 11 30.47 1.53 1.82
CA LYS A 11 31.19 2.17 2.95
C LYS A 11 30.86 1.53 4.29
N ARG A 12 29.62 1.10 4.51
CA ARG A 12 29.23 0.38 5.72
C ARG A 12 29.88 -1.00 5.79
N LEU A 13 29.89 -1.75 4.69
CA LEU A 13 30.59 -3.04 4.59
C LEU A 13 32.09 -2.89 4.82
N GLN A 14 32.70 -1.88 4.20
CA GLN A 14 34.13 -1.60 4.39
C GLN A 14 34.44 -1.34 5.87
N LYS A 15 33.63 -0.54 6.55
CA LYS A 15 33.76 -0.25 7.98
C LYS A 15 33.57 -1.48 8.88
N LEU A 16 32.75 -2.44 8.47
CA LEU A 16 32.58 -3.73 9.15
C LEU A 16 33.83 -4.62 8.91
N LEU A 17 34.37 -4.63 7.69
CA LEU A 17 35.63 -5.34 7.33
C LEU A 17 36.84 -4.80 8.09
N ASP A 18 36.97 -3.47 8.21
CA ASP A 18 38.05 -2.82 8.95
C ASP A 18 38.03 -3.18 10.45
N ARG A 19 36.88 -3.67 10.95
CA ARG A 19 36.70 -4.11 12.33
C ARG A 19 36.12 -5.53 12.41
N PHE A 20 36.76 -6.43 11.70
CA PHE A 20 36.28 -7.82 11.55
C PHE A 20 35.95 -8.52 12.87
N ASN A 21 36.74 -8.27 13.94
CA ASN A 21 36.52 -8.86 15.25
C ASN A 21 35.25 -8.34 15.96
N ASP A 22 34.70 -7.22 15.52
CA ASP A 22 33.50 -6.60 16.09
C ASP A 22 32.19 -7.07 15.38
N ILE A 23 32.28 -7.83 14.29
CA ILE A 23 31.14 -8.32 13.53
C ILE A 23 30.12 -9.05 14.39
N PRO A 24 30.51 -9.95 15.33
CA PRO A 24 29.52 -10.62 16.19
C PRO A 24 28.68 -9.65 17.01
N ASN A 25 29.20 -8.50 17.38
CA ASN A 25 28.48 -7.45 18.13
C ASN A 25 27.65 -6.51 17.23
N ARG A 26 27.80 -6.63 15.90
CA ARG A 26 27.20 -5.77 14.88
C ARG A 26 26.38 -6.57 13.84
N VAL A 27 25.89 -7.73 14.22
CA VAL A 27 25.09 -8.60 13.33
C VAL A 27 23.88 -7.88 12.77
N THR A 28 23.23 -7.00 13.56
CA THR A 28 22.10 -6.17 13.12
C THR A 28 22.51 -5.19 12.01
N GLU A 29 23.67 -4.55 12.12
CA GLU A 29 24.18 -3.63 11.09
C GLU A 29 24.51 -4.39 9.78
N PHE A 30 25.09 -5.56 9.89
CA PHE A 30 25.36 -6.46 8.75
C PHE A 30 24.03 -6.93 8.11
N GLY A 31 23.07 -7.32 8.94
CA GLY A 31 21.71 -7.72 8.50
C GLY A 31 21.03 -6.58 7.71
N THR A 32 21.09 -5.36 8.23
CA THR A 32 20.52 -4.17 7.57
C THR A 32 21.16 -3.92 6.20
N VAL A 33 22.49 -4.02 6.08
CA VAL A 33 23.20 -3.86 4.81
C VAL A 33 22.78 -4.94 3.81
N ARG A 34 22.71 -6.21 4.26
CA ARG A 34 22.30 -7.34 3.42
C ARG A 34 20.87 -7.16 2.91
N THR A 35 19.93 -6.79 3.80
CA THR A 35 18.53 -6.56 3.42
C THR A 35 18.42 -5.39 2.43
N SER A 36 19.11 -4.29 2.70
CA SER A 36 19.16 -3.14 1.78
C SER A 36 19.66 -3.52 0.40
N LEU A 37 20.77 -4.27 0.32
CA LEU A 37 21.32 -4.71 -0.96
C LEU A 37 20.39 -5.66 -1.70
N ASN A 38 19.75 -6.60 -1.02
CA ASN A 38 18.77 -7.51 -1.63
C ASN A 38 17.56 -6.76 -2.20
N THR A 39 17.02 -5.79 -1.46
CA THR A 39 15.94 -4.94 -1.95
C THR A 39 16.34 -4.17 -3.19
N TRP A 40 17.59 -3.64 -3.20
CA TRP A 40 18.10 -2.90 -4.35
C TRP A 40 18.39 -3.77 -5.56
N ILE A 41 18.84 -5.01 -5.38
CA ILE A 41 19.02 -5.98 -6.48
C ILE A 41 17.66 -6.22 -7.16
N GLN A 42 16.61 -6.48 -6.39
CA GLN A 42 15.27 -6.67 -6.94
C GLN A 42 14.75 -5.40 -7.64
N THR A 43 14.99 -4.23 -7.06
CA THR A 43 14.61 -2.95 -7.66
C THR A 43 15.34 -2.71 -8.98
N ILE A 44 16.63 -3.05 -9.06
CA ILE A 44 17.45 -2.92 -10.29
C ILE A 44 17.00 -3.92 -11.36
N GLU A 45 16.66 -5.15 -10.96
CA GLU A 45 16.17 -6.17 -11.90
C GLU A 45 14.80 -5.81 -12.49
N SER A 46 13.97 -5.08 -11.74
CA SER A 46 12.65 -4.63 -12.16
C SER A 46 12.63 -3.29 -12.90
N GLN A 47 13.75 -2.53 -12.89
CA GLN A 47 13.81 -1.25 -13.60
C GLN A 47 14.02 -1.44 -15.09
N ALA A 48 13.22 -0.73 -15.89
CA ALA A 48 13.50 -0.59 -17.31
C ALA A 48 14.88 0.03 -17.52
N MET A 49 15.65 -0.51 -18.46
CA MET A 49 16.96 0.04 -18.81
C MET A 49 16.77 1.41 -19.46
N GLU A 50 17.03 2.48 -18.71
CA GLU A 50 17.09 3.83 -19.28
C GLU A 50 18.42 3.98 -20.04
N LEU A 51 18.31 4.05 -21.34
CA LEU A 51 19.46 4.27 -22.24
C LEU A 51 19.27 5.64 -22.89
N ASP A 52 20.03 6.64 -22.45
CA ASP A 52 19.96 7.97 -23.06
C ASP A 52 20.43 7.94 -24.51
N TYR A 53 21.43 7.15 -24.82
CA TYR A 53 21.88 6.88 -26.20
C TYR A 53 22.84 5.69 -26.27
N LEU A 54 22.86 5.00 -27.42
CA LEU A 54 23.81 3.96 -27.79
C LEU A 54 24.71 4.47 -28.91
N VAL A 55 26.03 4.51 -28.67
CA VAL A 55 27.00 4.87 -29.70
C VAL A 55 27.76 3.64 -30.15
N VAL A 56 27.59 3.28 -31.43
CA VAL A 56 28.43 2.26 -32.09
C VAL A 56 29.43 2.95 -33.00
N ARG A 57 30.72 2.79 -32.72
CA ARG A 57 31.84 3.45 -33.45
C ARG A 57 32.99 2.52 -33.76
N THR A 58 33.81 2.90 -34.74
CA THR A 58 35.14 2.33 -34.93
C THR A 58 36.10 2.88 -33.89
N SER A 59 37.21 2.18 -33.61
CA SER A 59 38.14 2.50 -32.53
C SER A 59 38.76 3.91 -32.61
N ASP A 60 38.80 4.53 -33.77
CA ASP A 60 39.52 5.77 -34.04
C ASP A 60 38.60 7.02 -34.11
N ALA A 61 37.30 6.88 -33.87
CA ALA A 61 36.36 7.99 -33.90
C ALA A 61 36.16 8.61 -32.51
N ASP A 62 36.48 9.91 -32.34
CA ASP A 62 36.13 10.66 -31.14
C ASP A 62 34.57 10.86 -31.09
N PRO A 63 33.89 10.43 -30.03
CA PRO A 63 32.44 10.56 -29.93
C PRO A 63 31.95 12.00 -29.79
N GLY A 64 32.82 12.99 -29.58
CA GLY A 64 32.46 14.40 -29.38
C GLY A 64 31.56 14.66 -28.15
N LEU A 65 31.42 13.64 -27.28
CA LEU A 65 30.53 13.69 -26.11
C LEU A 65 31.24 14.38 -24.95
N LYS A 66 30.74 15.56 -24.57
CA LYS A 66 31.17 16.26 -23.37
C LYS A 66 30.38 15.75 -22.19
N VAL A 67 30.98 14.98 -21.30
CA VAL A 67 30.41 14.65 -20.00
C VAL A 67 30.30 15.93 -19.17
N PRO A 68 29.12 16.38 -18.75
CA PRO A 68 28.97 17.60 -17.99
C PRO A 68 29.71 17.55 -16.66
N GLY A 69 30.48 18.59 -16.33
CA GLY A 69 31.16 18.72 -15.05
C GLY A 69 30.21 18.89 -13.86
N SER A 70 30.69 18.61 -12.66
CA SER A 70 29.87 18.57 -11.43
C SER A 70 29.04 19.84 -11.18
N TRP A 71 29.51 21.03 -11.61
CA TRP A 71 28.76 22.29 -11.48
C TRP A 71 27.65 22.48 -12.51
N SER A 72 27.81 21.94 -13.69
CA SER A 72 26.73 21.90 -14.68
C SER A 72 25.64 20.91 -14.26
N LYS A 73 25.99 19.78 -13.62
CA LYS A 73 25.02 18.83 -13.08
C LYS A 73 24.10 19.46 -12.03
N VAL A 74 24.62 20.30 -11.13
CA VAL A 74 23.79 20.99 -10.12
C VAL A 74 22.85 22.04 -10.76
N ARG A 75 23.32 22.76 -11.76
CA ARG A 75 22.51 23.78 -12.48
C ARG A 75 21.47 23.16 -13.43
N TYR A 76 21.81 22.02 -14.04
CA TYR A 76 20.86 21.24 -14.84
C TYR A 76 19.88 20.50 -13.94
N SER A 77 20.32 19.89 -12.83
CA SER A 77 19.46 19.20 -11.90
C SER A 77 18.37 20.08 -11.27
N THR A 78 18.66 21.36 -10.97
CA THR A 78 17.62 22.28 -10.46
C THR A 78 16.72 22.82 -11.58
N ALA A 79 17.26 23.11 -12.76
CA ALA A 79 16.46 23.57 -13.89
C ALA A 79 15.65 22.41 -14.51
N ASP A 80 16.21 21.20 -14.58
CA ASP A 80 15.54 20.01 -15.07
C ASP A 80 14.59 19.43 -14.02
N PHE A 81 14.86 19.61 -12.73
CA PHE A 81 13.89 19.33 -11.66
C PHE A 81 12.63 20.18 -11.85
N PHE A 82 12.76 21.48 -12.06
CA PHE A 82 11.61 22.33 -12.38
C PHE A 82 11.05 22.06 -13.77
N ARG A 83 11.88 21.76 -14.75
CA ARG A 83 11.43 21.43 -16.11
C ARG A 83 10.74 20.07 -16.22
N SER A 84 11.17 19.06 -15.44
CA SER A 84 10.50 17.74 -15.40
C SER A 84 9.12 17.79 -14.75
N PHE A 85 8.84 18.82 -13.94
CA PHE A 85 7.49 19.09 -13.43
C PHE A 85 6.58 19.74 -14.48
N PHE A 86 7.17 20.37 -15.50
CA PHE A 86 6.46 21.11 -16.55
C PHE A 86 6.74 20.57 -17.96
N GLN A 87 7.54 19.52 -18.12
CA GLN A 87 7.65 18.81 -19.38
C GLN A 87 6.43 17.91 -19.52
N GLU A 88 5.50 18.38 -20.35
CA GLU A 88 4.49 17.55 -21.00
C GLU A 88 5.17 16.26 -21.49
N TYR A 89 4.82 15.13 -20.90
CA TYR A 89 4.93 13.86 -21.58
C TYR A 89 3.88 13.94 -22.69
N ASP A 90 4.34 14.32 -23.86
CA ASP A 90 3.57 14.55 -25.06
C ASP A 90 2.74 13.30 -25.42
N THR A 91 1.54 13.24 -24.87
CA THR A 91 0.42 12.60 -25.52
C THR A 91 -0.34 13.77 -26.15
N ASN A 92 -0.32 13.87 -27.47
CA ASN A 92 -0.86 14.87 -28.37
C ASN A 92 -2.23 15.48 -28.01
N VAL A 93 -2.38 16.07 -26.85
CA VAL A 93 -3.55 16.87 -26.49
C VAL A 93 -3.07 18.28 -26.18
N ARG A 94 -3.44 19.22 -27.02
CA ARG A 94 -3.31 20.64 -26.75
C ARG A 94 -3.98 20.94 -25.41
N ASP A 95 -3.34 21.79 -24.60
CA ASP A 95 -3.96 22.53 -23.51
C ASP A 95 -5.20 23.25 -24.07
N ASP A 96 -6.33 22.57 -24.01
CA ASP A 96 -7.61 23.12 -24.42
C ASP A 96 -8.36 23.32 -23.09
N ASP A 97 -8.75 24.54 -22.78
CA ASP A 97 -9.52 24.95 -21.59
C ASP A 97 -10.75 24.06 -21.32
N ASP A 98 -11.05 23.14 -22.24
CA ASP A 98 -12.19 22.22 -22.24
C ASP A 98 -11.80 20.75 -21.96
N THR A 99 -10.78 20.49 -21.15
CA THR A 99 -10.30 19.13 -20.86
C THR A 99 -10.18 18.91 -19.34
N LEU A 100 -10.77 17.84 -18.80
CA LEU A 100 -10.63 17.43 -17.41
C LEU A 100 -9.20 16.93 -17.16
N THR A 101 -8.53 17.46 -16.14
CA THR A 101 -7.14 17.08 -15.81
C THR A 101 -7.12 16.10 -14.64
N VAL A 102 -6.51 14.93 -14.86
CA VAL A 102 -6.38 13.87 -13.85
C VAL A 102 -4.90 13.55 -13.63
N TRP A 103 -4.44 13.67 -12.39
CA TRP A 103 -3.09 13.27 -12.03
C TRP A 103 -3.08 11.92 -11.33
N VAL A 104 -2.18 11.03 -11.73
CA VAL A 104 -2.15 9.62 -11.27
C VAL A 104 -0.79 9.27 -10.71
N GLN A 105 -0.77 8.91 -9.42
CA GLN A 105 0.44 8.41 -8.74
C GLN A 105 0.51 6.88 -8.86
N ARG A 106 0.83 6.39 -10.05
CA ARG A 106 0.94 4.96 -10.37
C ARG A 106 2.05 4.71 -11.40
N GLY A 107 2.41 3.45 -11.57
CA GLY A 107 3.28 3.03 -12.67
C GLY A 107 2.66 3.32 -14.03
N LYS A 108 3.52 3.53 -15.04
CA LYS A 108 3.10 3.90 -16.40
C LYS A 108 2.10 2.90 -16.99
N ASP A 109 2.27 1.60 -16.76
CA ASP A 109 1.38 0.56 -17.31
C ASP A 109 -0.08 0.72 -16.84
N TYR A 110 -0.27 1.10 -15.57
CA TYR A 110 -1.60 1.41 -15.02
C TYR A 110 -2.22 2.66 -15.67
N VAL A 111 -1.40 3.68 -15.91
CA VAL A 111 -1.84 4.94 -16.54
C VAL A 111 -2.18 4.74 -18.00
N ASP A 112 -1.37 4.00 -18.75
CA ASP A 112 -1.62 3.68 -20.15
C ASP A 112 -2.93 2.90 -20.34
N LEU A 113 -3.21 1.94 -19.42
CA LEU A 113 -4.48 1.21 -19.43
C LEU A 113 -5.68 2.10 -19.09
N LEU A 114 -5.54 2.96 -18.06
CA LEU A 114 -6.58 3.92 -17.70
C LEU A 114 -6.90 4.88 -18.86
N ASP A 115 -5.87 5.44 -19.50
CA ASP A 115 -6.04 6.32 -20.67
C ASP A 115 -6.76 5.62 -21.81
N LEU A 116 -6.38 4.37 -22.11
CA LEU A 116 -7.06 3.55 -23.09
C LEU A 116 -8.55 3.35 -22.77
N MET A 117 -8.88 3.07 -21.51
CA MET A 117 -10.27 2.88 -21.08
C MET A 117 -11.06 4.19 -21.14
N VAL A 118 -10.46 5.33 -20.78
CA VAL A 118 -11.06 6.65 -20.92
C VAL A 118 -11.41 6.93 -22.38
N GLN A 119 -10.49 6.67 -23.30
CA GLN A 119 -10.70 6.90 -24.72
C GLN A 119 -11.75 5.96 -25.34
N GLN A 120 -11.83 4.71 -24.87
CA GLN A 120 -12.75 3.71 -25.39
C GLN A 120 -14.16 3.76 -24.80
N ASP A 121 -14.28 4.18 -23.54
CA ASP A 121 -15.53 4.08 -22.78
C ASP A 121 -16.01 5.43 -22.23
N PHE A 122 -15.24 6.12 -21.40
CA PHE A 122 -15.68 7.33 -20.72
C PHE A 122 -15.97 8.49 -21.67
N THR A 123 -14.97 8.87 -22.48
CA THR A 123 -15.11 10.00 -23.42
C THR A 123 -16.22 9.78 -24.45
N PRO A 124 -16.35 8.60 -25.11
CA PRO A 124 -17.46 8.37 -26.03
C PRO A 124 -18.86 8.43 -25.41
N LYS A 125 -18.99 7.99 -24.13
CA LYS A 125 -20.29 7.98 -23.43
C LYS A 125 -20.68 9.35 -22.87
N THR A 126 -19.69 10.17 -22.47
CA THR A 126 -19.94 11.41 -21.72
C THR A 126 -19.70 12.66 -22.54
N GLY A 127 -18.89 12.61 -23.58
CA GLY A 127 -18.37 13.75 -24.32
C GLY A 127 -17.24 14.51 -23.60
N ILE A 128 -16.87 14.09 -22.40
CA ILE A 128 -15.85 14.74 -21.57
C ILE A 128 -14.47 14.24 -22.04
N ARG A 129 -13.60 15.14 -22.41
CA ARG A 129 -12.19 14.83 -22.70
C ARG A 129 -11.40 14.84 -21.40
N VAL A 130 -10.47 13.89 -21.24
CA VAL A 130 -9.63 13.76 -20.06
C VAL A 130 -8.16 13.77 -20.45
N ASN A 131 -7.37 14.58 -19.75
CA ASN A 131 -5.92 14.59 -19.83
C ASN A 131 -5.34 13.91 -18.59
N ILE A 132 -4.69 12.76 -18.77
CA ILE A 132 -4.13 11.96 -17.68
C ILE A 132 -2.63 12.18 -17.61
N ASN A 133 -2.14 12.66 -16.46
CA ASN A 133 -0.74 12.95 -16.23
C ASN A 133 -0.18 12.09 -15.10
N LEU A 134 1.02 11.56 -15.30
CA LEU A 134 1.76 10.86 -14.25
C LEU A 134 2.19 11.82 -13.15
N MET A 135 1.95 11.44 -11.90
CA MET A 135 2.40 12.16 -10.72
C MET A 135 3.44 11.31 -9.97
N PRO A 136 4.68 11.74 -9.86
CA PRO A 136 5.75 10.92 -9.23
C PRO A 136 5.57 10.73 -7.72
N ASN A 137 4.94 11.68 -7.04
CA ASN A 137 4.64 11.61 -5.61
C ASN A 137 3.65 12.71 -5.19
N THR A 138 3.05 12.55 -4.02
CA THR A 138 2.03 13.48 -3.48
C THR A 138 2.55 14.90 -3.22
N ASN A 139 3.87 15.11 -3.06
CA ASN A 139 4.41 16.46 -2.89
C ASN A 139 4.16 17.34 -4.13
N VAL A 140 4.13 16.72 -5.31
CA VAL A 140 3.80 17.43 -6.56
C VAL A 140 2.38 17.97 -6.51
N LEU A 141 1.42 17.20 -6.00
CA LEU A 141 0.04 17.62 -5.81
C LEU A 141 -0.06 18.83 -4.86
N LEU A 142 0.69 18.77 -3.75
CA LEU A 142 0.75 19.88 -2.80
C LEU A 142 1.31 21.15 -3.43
N LEU A 143 2.41 21.04 -4.18
CA LEU A 143 3.06 22.17 -4.87
C LEU A 143 2.15 22.75 -5.96
N GLY A 144 1.50 21.90 -6.76
CA GLY A 144 0.53 22.31 -7.78
C GLY A 144 -0.64 23.08 -7.16
N ASN A 145 -1.18 22.60 -6.04
CA ASN A 145 -2.27 23.30 -5.34
C ASN A 145 -1.84 24.67 -4.80
N VAL A 146 -0.60 24.81 -4.32
CA VAL A 146 -0.05 26.11 -3.88
C VAL A 146 0.19 27.05 -5.07
N ALA A 147 0.69 26.51 -6.18
CA ALA A 147 0.97 27.29 -7.41
C ALA A 147 -0.32 27.69 -8.16
N GLY A 148 -1.45 27.03 -7.91
CA GLY A 148 -2.70 27.21 -8.65
C GLY A 148 -2.75 26.39 -9.95
N ASP A 149 -1.88 25.38 -10.07
CA ASP A 149 -1.75 24.48 -11.23
C ASP A 149 -2.02 23.02 -10.76
N GLN A 150 -3.12 22.85 -10.02
CA GLN A 150 -3.55 21.53 -9.53
C GLN A 150 -4.48 20.85 -10.55
N PRO A 151 -4.55 19.49 -10.54
CA PRO A 151 -5.54 18.75 -11.34
C PRO A 151 -6.97 18.94 -10.80
N ASP A 152 -7.96 18.48 -11.56
CA ASP A 152 -9.33 18.34 -11.10
C ASP A 152 -9.48 17.14 -10.16
N VAL A 153 -8.86 16.03 -10.53
CA VAL A 153 -8.88 14.77 -9.78
C VAL A 153 -7.45 14.24 -9.61
N ALA A 154 -7.14 13.72 -8.41
CA ALA A 154 -5.92 12.97 -8.15
C ALA A 154 -6.24 11.53 -7.80
N LEU A 155 -5.56 10.58 -8.44
CA LEU A 155 -5.66 9.14 -8.24
C LEU A 155 -4.37 8.56 -7.67
N GLY A 156 -4.46 7.44 -6.98
CA GLY A 156 -3.29 6.71 -6.48
C GLY A 156 -2.60 7.38 -5.29
N VAL A 157 -3.27 8.30 -4.61
CA VAL A 157 -2.69 9.00 -3.46
C VAL A 157 -2.78 8.15 -2.18
N PRO A 158 -1.88 8.35 -1.19
CA PRO A 158 -1.96 7.70 0.12
C PRO A 158 -3.29 7.96 0.83
N LEU A 159 -3.69 7.04 1.72
CA LEU A 159 -4.99 7.06 2.41
C LEU A 159 -5.27 8.35 3.19
N GLU A 160 -4.24 8.94 3.79
CA GLU A 160 -4.34 10.17 4.58
C GLU A 160 -4.50 11.44 3.74
N THR A 161 -4.12 11.40 2.47
CA THR A 161 -4.06 12.58 1.61
C THR A 161 -5.40 13.31 1.46
N PRO A 162 -6.55 12.64 1.24
CA PRO A 162 -7.83 13.34 1.10
C PRO A 162 -8.20 14.16 2.34
N VAL A 163 -8.03 13.61 3.55
CA VAL A 163 -8.33 14.32 4.79
C VAL A 163 -7.29 15.40 5.09
N ASP A 164 -6.02 15.16 4.82
CA ASP A 164 -4.97 16.17 4.93
C ASP A 164 -5.25 17.39 4.04
N PHE A 165 -5.73 17.19 2.82
CA PHE A 165 -6.14 18.25 1.92
C PHE A 165 -7.45 18.90 2.37
N ALA A 166 -8.41 18.14 2.90
CA ALA A 166 -9.64 18.68 3.47
C ALA A 166 -9.37 19.62 4.64
N MET A 167 -8.50 19.22 5.58
CA MET A 167 -8.11 20.07 6.73
C MET A 167 -7.47 21.40 6.29
N ARG A 168 -6.86 21.43 5.11
CA ARG A 168 -6.28 22.65 4.50
C ARG A 168 -7.22 23.38 3.56
N GLY A 169 -8.46 22.90 3.42
CA GLY A 169 -9.45 23.46 2.50
C GLY A 169 -9.09 23.27 1.03
N ALA A 170 -8.35 22.23 0.68
CA ALA A 170 -7.88 21.94 -0.68
C ALA A 170 -8.59 20.77 -1.36
N ALA A 171 -9.26 19.91 -0.60
CA ALA A 171 -10.12 18.86 -1.14
C ALA A 171 -11.58 19.32 -1.22
N GLU A 172 -12.30 18.78 -2.18
CA GLU A 172 -13.74 19.00 -2.36
C GLU A 172 -14.54 18.02 -1.52
N ASP A 173 -15.66 18.49 -0.94
CA ASP A 173 -16.63 17.64 -0.25
C ASP A 173 -17.46 16.86 -1.27
N LEU A 174 -17.29 15.54 -1.27
CA LEU A 174 -17.98 14.65 -2.21
C LEU A 174 -19.40 14.32 -1.78
N SER A 175 -19.76 14.52 -0.50
CA SER A 175 -21.03 14.07 0.10
C SER A 175 -22.28 14.73 -0.54
N GLY A 176 -22.11 15.92 -1.13
CA GLY A 176 -23.21 16.66 -1.76
C GLY A 176 -23.51 16.30 -3.21
N TYR A 177 -22.69 15.45 -3.84
CA TYR A 177 -22.87 15.14 -5.26
C TYR A 177 -23.99 14.13 -5.50
N PRO A 178 -24.70 14.26 -6.62
CA PRO A 178 -25.77 13.33 -6.99
C PRO A 178 -25.24 11.88 -7.08
N GLY A 179 -25.91 10.93 -6.46
CA GLY A 179 -25.51 9.52 -6.48
C GLY A 179 -24.39 9.15 -5.51
N PHE A 180 -23.94 10.06 -4.65
CA PHE A 180 -22.85 9.78 -3.69
C PHE A 180 -23.12 8.53 -2.83
N GLU A 181 -24.35 8.35 -2.33
CA GLU A 181 -24.72 7.18 -1.52
C GLU A 181 -24.59 5.85 -2.30
N GLU A 182 -24.87 5.87 -3.60
CA GLU A 182 -24.66 4.71 -4.48
C GLU A 182 -23.16 4.41 -4.64
N VAL A 183 -22.37 5.45 -4.90
CA VAL A 183 -20.90 5.33 -4.99
C VAL A 183 -20.32 4.86 -3.66
N PHE A 184 -20.77 5.41 -2.54
CA PHE A 184 -20.38 5.00 -1.19
C PHE A 184 -20.65 3.51 -0.95
N GLY A 185 -21.81 3.02 -1.37
CA GLY A 185 -22.23 1.63 -1.22
C GLY A 185 -21.35 0.60 -1.97
N ARG A 186 -20.48 1.03 -2.87
CA ARG A 186 -19.51 0.17 -3.59
C ARG A 186 -18.38 -0.31 -2.69
N PHE A 187 -18.16 0.32 -1.54
CA PHE A 187 -17.02 0.13 -0.67
C PHE A 187 -17.40 -0.40 0.71
N ASN A 188 -16.47 -1.05 1.36
CA ASN A 188 -16.62 -1.42 2.76
C ASN A 188 -16.73 -0.15 3.62
N PRO A 189 -17.79 0.01 4.44
CA PRO A 189 -17.98 1.18 5.29
C PRO A 189 -16.81 1.40 6.28
N GLY A 190 -16.12 0.34 6.70
CA GLY A 190 -14.94 0.43 7.55
C GLY A 190 -13.77 1.14 6.88
N LEU A 191 -13.60 1.01 5.55
CA LEU A 191 -12.59 1.74 4.78
C LEU A 191 -12.94 3.22 4.69
N MET A 192 -14.22 3.55 4.55
CA MET A 192 -14.68 4.93 4.34
C MET A 192 -14.38 5.85 5.53
N ARG A 193 -14.14 5.30 6.73
CA ARG A 193 -13.77 6.09 7.93
C ARG A 193 -12.53 6.97 7.75
N SER A 194 -11.57 6.53 6.92
CA SER A 194 -10.33 7.29 6.65
C SER A 194 -10.56 8.55 5.82
N TYR A 195 -11.70 8.68 5.17
CA TYR A 195 -12.00 9.79 4.25
C TYR A 195 -12.98 10.80 4.82
N GLN A 196 -13.44 10.56 6.05
CA GLN A 196 -14.40 11.43 6.71
C GLN A 196 -13.71 12.51 7.54
N TYR A 197 -14.12 13.77 7.36
CA TYR A 197 -13.71 14.89 8.15
C TYR A 197 -14.86 15.86 8.36
N ASN A 198 -15.13 16.29 9.62
CA ASN A 198 -16.25 17.17 9.97
C ASN A 198 -17.62 16.74 9.42
N GLY A 199 -17.88 15.43 9.34
CA GLY A 199 -19.14 14.87 8.87
C GLY A 199 -19.27 14.72 7.35
N SER A 200 -18.29 15.18 6.57
CA SER A 200 -18.26 15.08 5.12
C SER A 200 -17.17 14.11 4.63
N PHE A 201 -17.26 13.66 3.38
CA PHE A 201 -16.30 12.75 2.75
C PHE A 201 -15.51 13.47 1.66
N TYR A 202 -14.18 13.34 1.71
CA TYR A 202 -13.23 14.06 0.87
C TYR A 202 -12.41 13.18 -0.07
N GLY A 203 -12.66 11.88 -0.07
CA GLY A 203 -12.02 10.92 -0.93
C GLY A 203 -12.75 9.60 -0.97
N LEU A 204 -12.31 8.70 -1.85
CA LEU A 204 -12.79 7.33 -1.98
C LEU A 204 -11.60 6.38 -2.07
N PRO A 205 -11.73 5.15 -1.57
CA PRO A 205 -10.68 4.15 -1.76
C PRO A 205 -10.63 3.67 -3.22
N GLU A 206 -9.42 3.45 -3.73
CA GLU A 206 -9.20 2.78 -5.02
C GLU A 206 -8.77 1.33 -4.81
N THR A 207 -7.80 1.14 -3.93
CA THR A 207 -7.28 -0.20 -3.59
C THR A 207 -7.31 -0.44 -2.09
N GLN A 208 -7.29 -1.70 -1.72
CA GLN A 208 -7.23 -2.15 -0.33
C GLN A 208 -6.14 -3.20 -0.15
N ASN A 209 -5.59 -3.27 1.06
CA ASN A 209 -4.59 -4.26 1.44
C ASN A 209 -4.59 -4.44 2.97
N TYR A 210 -5.48 -5.26 3.48
CA TYR A 210 -5.65 -5.50 4.91
C TYR A 210 -4.92 -6.77 5.36
N TYR A 211 -4.74 -6.91 6.67
CA TYR A 211 -4.01 -8.03 7.25
C TYR A 211 -4.83 -9.30 7.24
N MET A 212 -4.15 -10.39 6.87
CA MET A 212 -4.60 -11.78 6.88
C MET A 212 -3.61 -12.62 7.68
N MET A 213 -3.94 -13.86 7.94
CA MET A 213 -3.00 -14.84 8.46
C MET A 213 -2.57 -15.81 7.37
N PHE A 214 -1.27 -16.08 7.30
CA PHE A 214 -0.67 -17.07 6.42
C PHE A 214 -0.05 -18.20 7.25
N TYR A 215 -0.22 -19.46 6.84
CA TYR A 215 0.43 -20.58 7.50
C TYR A 215 0.89 -21.65 6.50
N ARG A 216 1.94 -22.40 6.88
CA ARG A 216 2.50 -23.52 6.12
C ARG A 216 1.74 -24.79 6.48
N THR A 217 0.97 -25.31 5.53
CA THR A 217 0.16 -26.52 5.73
C THR A 217 1.01 -27.76 5.96
N ASP A 218 2.10 -27.91 5.20
CA ASP A 218 3.03 -29.03 5.34
C ASP A 218 3.68 -29.08 6.73
N ILE A 219 4.12 -27.97 7.28
CA ILE A 219 4.72 -27.90 8.62
C ILE A 219 3.67 -28.12 9.71
N PHE A 220 2.45 -27.61 9.54
CA PHE A 220 1.36 -27.83 10.49
C PHE A 220 0.93 -29.28 10.54
N GLU A 221 0.84 -29.96 9.39
CA GLU A 221 0.59 -31.40 9.31
C GLU A 221 1.68 -32.21 10.01
N ASP A 222 2.96 -31.92 9.76
CA ASP A 222 4.10 -32.59 10.38
C ASP A 222 4.11 -32.45 11.92
N LEU A 223 3.65 -31.30 12.43
CA LEU A 223 3.58 -31.01 13.86
C LEU A 223 2.23 -31.43 14.50
N GLY A 224 1.27 -31.90 13.72
CA GLY A 224 -0.08 -32.22 14.19
C GLY A 224 -0.83 -31.01 14.73
N LEU A 225 -0.62 -29.84 14.15
CA LEU A 225 -1.27 -28.60 14.55
C LEU A 225 -2.43 -28.27 13.60
N GLU A 226 -3.48 -27.66 14.18
CA GLU A 226 -4.58 -27.04 13.43
C GLU A 226 -4.37 -25.53 13.33
N PRO A 227 -4.81 -24.88 12.23
CA PRO A 227 -4.73 -23.44 12.09
C PRO A 227 -5.58 -22.73 13.18
N PRO A 228 -5.06 -21.69 13.83
CA PRO A 228 -5.75 -21.03 14.92
C PRO A 228 -6.92 -20.17 14.42
N ASP A 229 -8.06 -20.27 15.11
CA ASP A 229 -9.27 -19.45 14.87
C ASP A 229 -9.30 -18.21 15.78
N THR A 230 -8.72 -18.32 16.96
CA THR A 230 -8.65 -17.26 17.97
C THR A 230 -7.23 -17.02 18.44
N TRP A 231 -6.99 -15.88 19.12
CA TRP A 231 -5.70 -15.62 19.76
C TRP A 231 -5.38 -16.59 20.90
N ASP A 232 -6.41 -17.19 21.53
CA ASP A 232 -6.20 -18.27 22.50
C ASP A 232 -5.67 -19.54 21.83
N ASP A 233 -6.10 -19.82 20.60
CA ASP A 233 -5.54 -20.93 19.81
C ASP A 233 -4.10 -20.65 19.42
N VAL A 234 -3.78 -19.40 19.01
CA VAL A 234 -2.37 -18.99 18.77
C VAL A 234 -1.53 -19.24 20.03
N ALA A 235 -1.99 -18.81 21.21
CA ALA A 235 -1.28 -19.06 22.46
C ALA A 235 -1.11 -20.57 22.76
N ARG A 236 -2.04 -21.41 22.34
CA ARG A 236 -2.01 -22.88 22.53
C ARG A 236 -0.98 -23.56 21.63
N ILE A 237 -0.81 -23.12 20.39
CA ILE A 237 0.14 -23.71 19.44
C ILE A 237 1.59 -23.23 19.65
N LEU A 238 1.78 -22.04 20.24
CA LEU A 238 3.11 -21.42 20.41
C LEU A 238 4.12 -22.34 21.13
N PRO A 239 3.80 -23.06 22.22
CA PRO A 239 4.76 -23.98 22.86
C PRO A 239 5.30 -25.02 21.87
N THR A 240 4.42 -25.67 21.10
CA THR A 240 4.84 -26.66 20.10
C THR A 240 5.73 -26.06 19.02
N LEU A 241 5.41 -24.85 18.53
CA LEU A 241 6.27 -24.15 17.59
C LEU A 241 7.65 -23.87 18.20
N GLN A 242 7.70 -23.30 19.41
CA GLN A 242 8.94 -22.93 20.08
C GLN A 242 9.81 -24.14 20.47
N GLU A 243 9.22 -25.27 20.87
CA GLU A 243 9.93 -26.51 21.13
C GLU A 243 10.63 -27.05 19.87
N ASN A 244 10.10 -26.74 18.68
CA ASN A 244 10.68 -27.09 17.39
C ASN A 244 11.57 -25.95 16.80
N GLY A 245 11.87 -24.90 17.57
CA GLY A 245 12.70 -23.79 17.13
C GLY A 245 12.00 -22.84 16.16
N LEU A 246 10.67 -22.93 16.07
CA LEU A 246 9.82 -22.12 15.20
C LEU A 246 9.16 -20.98 16.00
N THR A 247 8.60 -20.00 15.29
CA THR A 247 7.90 -18.90 15.95
C THR A 247 6.73 -18.39 15.09
N PHE A 248 6.02 -17.40 15.61
CA PHE A 248 4.88 -16.73 14.99
C PHE A 248 5.26 -15.29 14.60
N ASN A 249 4.91 -14.84 13.40
CA ASN A 249 5.08 -13.43 13.00
C ASN A 249 3.86 -12.60 13.39
N LEU A 250 4.05 -11.67 14.32
CA LEU A 250 3.08 -10.62 14.61
C LEU A 250 3.83 -9.28 14.64
N PRO A 251 3.76 -8.48 13.58
CA PRO A 251 4.45 -7.20 13.55
C PRO A 251 3.93 -6.26 14.66
N LYS A 252 4.85 -5.69 15.45
CA LYS A 252 4.47 -4.82 16.58
C LYS A 252 3.63 -3.59 16.19
N LYS A 253 3.78 -3.11 14.96
CA LYS A 253 3.01 -1.96 14.45
C LYS A 253 1.52 -2.29 14.22
N ASN A 254 1.13 -3.57 14.27
CA ASN A 254 -0.26 -4.00 14.10
C ASN A 254 -1.06 -3.91 15.42
N PHE A 255 -0.73 -2.94 16.28
CA PHE A 255 -1.44 -2.70 17.55
C PHE A 255 -2.94 -2.37 17.36
N HIS A 256 -3.33 -1.89 16.18
CA HIS A 256 -4.73 -1.64 15.82
C HIS A 256 -5.60 -2.91 15.92
N ILE A 257 -5.03 -4.06 15.55
CA ILE A 257 -5.75 -5.33 15.51
C ILE A 257 -6.35 -5.68 16.88
N PRO A 258 -5.55 -5.86 17.96
CA PRO A 258 -6.11 -6.17 19.27
C PRO A 258 -7.05 -5.08 19.80
N PHE A 259 -6.78 -3.80 19.53
CA PHE A 259 -7.66 -2.72 19.97
C PHE A 259 -9.07 -2.87 19.40
N TYR A 260 -9.19 -2.97 18.10
CA TYR A 260 -10.50 -3.13 17.44
C TYR A 260 -11.17 -4.47 17.78
N GLN A 261 -10.41 -5.54 17.94
CA GLN A 261 -10.96 -6.84 18.30
C GLN A 261 -11.48 -6.92 19.73
N HIS A 262 -10.97 -6.09 20.65
CA HIS A 262 -11.53 -5.91 21.98
C HIS A 262 -12.67 -4.90 22.03
N GLY A 263 -13.01 -4.25 20.92
CA GLY A 263 -14.07 -3.24 20.86
C GLY A 263 -13.61 -1.82 21.24
N ALA A 264 -12.30 -1.62 21.41
CA ALA A 264 -11.74 -0.30 21.71
C ALA A 264 -11.74 0.61 20.46
N GLU A 265 -11.85 1.90 20.69
CA GLU A 265 -11.62 2.96 19.71
C GLU A 265 -10.35 3.74 20.10
N PHE A 266 -9.70 4.37 19.10
CA PHE A 266 -8.51 5.19 19.38
C PHE A 266 -8.85 6.60 19.81
N TYR A 267 -10.03 7.07 19.42
CA TYR A 267 -10.51 8.42 19.69
C TYR A 267 -11.95 8.37 20.19
N GLU A 268 -12.31 9.36 21.03
CA GLU A 268 -13.70 9.63 21.35
C GLU A 268 -14.48 9.98 20.07
N GLU A 269 -15.82 9.97 20.16
CA GLU A 269 -16.71 10.14 19.00
C GLU A 269 -16.47 11.44 18.22
N ASP A 270 -16.03 12.50 18.92
CA ASP A 270 -15.70 13.80 18.31
C ASP A 270 -14.31 13.84 17.62
N GLY A 271 -13.49 12.80 17.76
CA GLY A 271 -12.14 12.71 17.20
C GLY A 271 -11.12 13.68 17.83
N LEU A 272 -11.48 14.41 18.89
CA LEU A 272 -10.61 15.44 19.50
C LEU A 272 -9.76 14.91 20.65
N ARG A 273 -10.14 13.78 21.22
CA ARG A 273 -9.45 13.18 22.35
C ARG A 273 -9.18 11.71 22.12
N PRO A 274 -8.01 11.18 22.56
CA PRO A 274 -7.75 9.75 22.50
C PRO A 274 -8.60 9.00 23.54
N ASP A 275 -9.11 7.81 23.14
CA ASP A 275 -9.84 6.88 24.03
C ASP A 275 -9.03 5.58 24.23
N LEU A 276 -7.84 5.70 24.78
CA LEU A 276 -6.93 4.56 25.04
C LEU A 276 -7.08 3.98 26.44
N THR A 277 -7.81 4.65 27.32
CA THR A 277 -7.92 4.30 28.76
C THR A 277 -9.23 3.61 29.13
N SER A 278 -10.07 3.31 28.13
CA SER A 278 -11.25 2.45 28.31
C SER A 278 -10.86 1.05 28.79
N GLU A 279 -11.78 0.31 29.38
CA GLU A 279 -11.54 -1.07 29.84
C GLU A 279 -11.09 -1.95 28.66
N GLU A 280 -11.71 -1.80 27.49
CA GLU A 280 -11.40 -2.45 26.25
C GLU A 280 -9.99 -2.08 25.73
N GLY A 281 -9.63 -0.80 25.79
CA GLY A 281 -8.31 -0.30 25.41
C GLY A 281 -7.19 -0.87 26.29
N VAL A 282 -7.42 -0.92 27.61
CA VAL A 282 -6.47 -1.53 28.56
C VAL A 282 -6.34 -3.04 28.33
N ALA A 283 -7.44 -3.74 28.06
CA ALA A 283 -7.42 -5.18 27.74
C ALA A 283 -6.65 -5.45 26.44
N ALA A 284 -6.90 -4.66 25.41
CA ALA A 284 -6.20 -4.73 24.13
C ALA A 284 -4.69 -4.49 24.27
N PHE A 285 -4.31 -3.43 24.98
CA PHE A 285 -2.91 -3.09 25.24
C PHE A 285 -2.20 -4.21 26.02
N LYS A 286 -2.89 -4.78 27.01
CA LYS A 286 -2.36 -5.93 27.77
C LYS A 286 -2.14 -7.13 26.86
N GLN A 287 -3.12 -7.51 26.04
CA GLN A 287 -2.98 -8.61 25.08
C GLN A 287 -1.81 -8.37 24.14
N TRP A 288 -1.73 -7.16 23.53
CA TRP A 288 -0.66 -6.81 22.60
C TRP A 288 0.73 -6.90 23.24
N THR A 289 0.90 -6.37 24.47
CA THR A 289 2.18 -6.42 25.17
C THR A 289 2.53 -7.82 25.66
N ASP A 290 1.54 -8.65 26.04
CA ASP A 290 1.75 -10.02 26.48
C ASP A 290 2.36 -10.90 25.36
N TRP A 291 2.03 -10.66 24.08
CA TRP A 291 2.64 -11.38 22.96
C TRP A 291 4.18 -11.27 22.97
N TYR A 292 4.72 -10.11 23.26
CA TYR A 292 6.17 -9.88 23.24
C TYR A 292 6.85 -10.14 24.59
N ARG A 293 6.15 -9.97 25.69
CA ARG A 293 6.71 -10.13 27.05
C ARG A 293 6.51 -11.49 27.66
N LYS A 294 5.33 -12.08 27.48
CA LYS A 294 4.93 -13.37 28.04
C LYS A 294 5.19 -14.51 27.08
N TYR A 295 4.80 -14.33 25.82
CA TYR A 295 4.91 -15.37 24.78
C TYR A 295 6.21 -15.26 23.98
N ASN A 296 7.02 -14.24 24.23
CA ASN A 296 8.35 -14.05 23.65
C ASN A 296 8.35 -14.02 22.11
N LEU A 297 7.31 -13.45 21.49
CA LEU A 297 7.31 -13.26 20.06
C LEU A 297 8.40 -12.25 19.63
N PRO A 298 9.02 -12.43 18.46
CA PRO A 298 9.95 -11.46 17.89
C PRO A 298 9.29 -10.12 17.68
N LYS A 299 9.93 -9.04 18.13
CA LYS A 299 9.40 -7.68 17.98
C LYS A 299 9.49 -7.16 16.55
N ASP A 300 10.44 -7.67 15.81
CA ASP A 300 10.72 -7.27 14.43
C ASP A 300 11.29 -8.47 13.66
N ILE A 301 10.66 -8.80 12.55
CA ILE A 301 11.09 -9.85 11.64
C ILE A 301 11.29 -9.19 10.28
N PRO A 302 12.54 -8.87 9.91
CA PRO A 302 12.81 -8.33 8.60
C PRO A 302 12.39 -9.32 7.50
N VAL A 303 11.58 -8.87 6.55
CA VAL A 303 11.18 -9.62 5.36
C VAL A 303 10.56 -11.00 5.70
N PHE A 304 9.41 -10.98 6.36
CA PHE A 304 8.71 -12.19 6.83
C PHE A 304 8.57 -13.27 5.74
N ILE A 305 8.34 -12.90 4.49
CA ILE A 305 8.20 -13.85 3.37
C ILE A 305 9.42 -14.79 3.23
N HIS A 306 10.65 -14.34 3.49
CA HIS A 306 11.82 -15.20 3.41
C HIS A 306 11.84 -16.25 4.51
N HIS A 307 11.44 -15.89 5.72
CA HIS A 307 11.31 -16.82 6.85
C HIS A 307 10.16 -17.81 6.63
N PHE A 308 9.04 -17.33 6.11
CA PHE A 308 7.90 -18.15 5.76
C PHE A 308 8.24 -19.18 4.67
N ARG A 309 8.93 -18.72 3.61
CA ARG A 309 9.44 -19.56 2.53
C ARG A 309 10.38 -20.66 3.05
N ASN A 310 11.32 -20.30 3.93
CA ASN A 310 12.29 -21.23 4.52
C ASN A 310 11.67 -22.16 5.57
N GLY A 311 10.51 -21.81 6.13
CA GLY A 311 9.78 -22.60 7.11
C GLY A 311 10.20 -22.37 8.56
N ASP A 312 11.14 -21.49 8.85
CA ASP A 312 11.54 -21.14 10.23
C ASP A 312 10.51 -20.25 10.95
N ILE A 313 9.64 -19.55 10.20
CA ILE A 313 8.46 -18.86 10.71
C ILE A 313 7.24 -19.30 9.89
N PRO A 314 6.65 -20.47 10.21
CA PRO A 314 5.66 -21.10 9.35
C PRO A 314 4.25 -20.52 9.46
N ILE A 315 4.05 -19.53 10.31
CA ILE A 315 2.75 -18.87 10.51
C ILE A 315 2.95 -17.42 10.91
N GLY A 316 2.03 -16.56 10.48
CA GLY A 316 2.04 -15.17 10.91
C GLY A 316 1.05 -14.29 10.20
N VAL A 317 0.97 -13.06 10.70
CA VAL A 317 0.15 -11.97 10.16
C VAL A 317 0.94 -11.20 9.13
N ALA A 318 0.35 -11.02 7.95
CA ALA A 318 0.83 -10.15 6.88
C ALA A 318 -0.35 -9.55 6.12
N ASP A 319 -0.12 -8.49 5.35
CA ASP A 319 -1.14 -8.00 4.41
C ASP A 319 -1.39 -9.04 3.30
N PHE A 320 -2.59 -9.02 2.71
CA PHE A 320 -2.95 -10.08 1.75
C PHE A 320 -2.18 -10.00 0.43
N ASP A 321 -1.48 -8.90 0.16
CA ASP A 321 -0.55 -8.79 -0.97
C ASP A 321 0.62 -9.79 -0.88
N MET A 322 0.92 -10.29 0.33
CA MET A 322 1.85 -11.40 0.51
C MET A 322 1.48 -12.62 -0.34
N TYR A 323 0.20 -12.81 -0.67
CA TYR A 323 -0.25 -13.85 -1.60
C TYR A 323 0.46 -13.74 -2.95
N VAL A 324 0.42 -12.54 -3.56
CA VAL A 324 1.10 -12.28 -4.84
C VAL A 324 2.60 -12.49 -4.73
N GLN A 325 3.20 -12.02 -3.63
CA GLN A 325 4.62 -12.20 -3.38
C GLN A 325 5.01 -13.67 -3.26
N LEU A 326 4.18 -14.51 -2.63
CA LEU A 326 4.41 -15.97 -2.51
C LEU A 326 4.26 -16.67 -3.86
N VAL A 327 3.22 -16.36 -4.62
CA VAL A 327 2.98 -16.96 -5.94
C VAL A 327 4.14 -16.64 -6.91
N VAL A 328 4.64 -15.40 -6.90
CA VAL A 328 5.71 -14.97 -7.80
C VAL A 328 7.10 -15.36 -7.27
N GLY A 329 7.33 -15.16 -5.97
CA GLY A 329 8.67 -15.23 -5.36
C GLY A 329 9.02 -16.54 -4.67
N ALA A 330 8.05 -17.46 -4.47
CA ALA A 330 8.26 -18.71 -3.73
C ALA A 330 7.54 -19.92 -4.36
N PRO A 331 7.71 -20.16 -5.70
CA PRO A 331 6.98 -21.23 -6.38
C PRO A 331 7.31 -22.64 -5.83
N GLU A 332 8.44 -22.84 -5.16
CA GLU A 332 8.82 -24.13 -4.55
C GLU A 332 7.98 -24.53 -3.33
N ILE A 333 7.22 -23.61 -2.77
CA ILE A 333 6.26 -23.88 -1.71
C ILE A 333 4.81 -23.75 -2.17
N GLU A 334 4.56 -23.70 -3.46
CA GLU A 334 3.21 -23.73 -4.02
C GLU A 334 2.41 -24.94 -3.49
N GLY A 335 1.16 -24.69 -3.09
CA GLY A 335 0.29 -25.70 -2.48
C GLY A 335 0.64 -26.12 -1.04
N LYS A 336 1.70 -25.56 -0.43
CA LYS A 336 2.13 -25.87 0.93
C LYS A 336 1.81 -24.75 1.94
N TRP A 337 0.95 -23.82 1.58
CA TRP A 337 0.53 -22.73 2.44
C TRP A 337 -0.91 -22.32 2.12
N LYS A 338 -1.53 -21.66 3.09
CA LYS A 338 -2.85 -21.06 2.95
C LYS A 338 -2.89 -19.66 3.53
N MET A 339 -3.76 -18.84 2.95
CA MET A 339 -4.19 -17.56 3.48
C MET A 339 -5.55 -17.74 4.14
N ILE A 340 -5.70 -17.31 5.39
CA ILE A 340 -6.95 -17.43 6.16
C ILE A 340 -7.24 -16.12 6.90
N PRO A 341 -8.48 -15.91 7.38
CA PRO A 341 -8.81 -14.76 8.20
C PRO A 341 -7.92 -14.66 9.46
N LEU A 342 -7.76 -13.45 9.97
CA LEU A 342 -7.03 -13.23 11.22
C LEU A 342 -7.63 -14.04 12.38
N PRO A 343 -6.83 -14.48 13.35
CA PRO A 343 -7.34 -14.93 14.63
C PRO A 343 -8.09 -13.79 15.29
N GLY A 344 -9.22 -14.13 15.89
CA GLY A 344 -10.06 -13.11 16.52
C GLY A 344 -10.16 -13.23 18.03
N VAL A 345 -10.85 -12.25 18.62
CA VAL A 345 -11.25 -12.25 20.02
C VAL A 345 -12.69 -12.73 20.11
N LYS A 346 -12.92 -13.79 20.92
CA LYS A 346 -14.26 -14.32 21.13
C LYS A 346 -15.12 -13.35 21.92
N GLN A 347 -16.27 -12.99 21.38
CA GLN A 347 -17.23 -12.08 21.98
C GLN A 347 -18.19 -12.81 22.92
N PRO A 348 -18.89 -12.10 23.82
CA PRO A 348 -19.87 -12.69 24.72
C PRO A 348 -21.06 -13.40 24.01
N ASP A 349 -21.41 -12.97 22.81
CA ASP A 349 -22.45 -13.58 21.97
C ASP A 349 -21.98 -14.84 21.21
N GLY A 350 -20.71 -15.22 21.36
CA GLY A 350 -20.10 -16.38 20.73
C GLY A 350 -19.49 -16.10 19.37
N THR A 351 -19.64 -14.89 18.79
CA THR A 351 -18.95 -14.50 17.58
C THR A 351 -17.45 -14.31 17.81
N VAL A 352 -16.64 -14.35 16.74
CA VAL A 352 -15.21 -14.10 16.81
C VAL A 352 -14.92 -12.81 16.05
N ALA A 353 -14.62 -11.74 16.77
CA ALA A 353 -14.26 -10.45 16.18
C ALA A 353 -12.85 -10.52 15.58
N ARG A 354 -12.75 -10.34 14.24
CA ARG A 354 -11.50 -10.49 13.46
C ARG A 354 -11.02 -9.17 12.88
N TRP A 355 -11.31 -8.07 13.56
CA TRP A 355 -10.99 -6.74 13.04
C TRP A 355 -9.56 -6.65 12.54
N SER A 356 -9.42 -6.15 11.33
CA SER A 356 -8.17 -5.88 10.61
C SER A 356 -8.12 -4.42 10.21
N HIS A 357 -6.94 -3.96 9.86
CA HIS A 357 -6.69 -2.61 9.40
C HIS A 357 -6.18 -2.63 7.96
N ASN A 358 -6.65 -1.67 7.15
CA ASN A 358 -6.22 -1.53 5.76
C ASN A 358 -4.93 -0.70 5.71
N GLU A 359 -3.80 -1.38 5.72
CA GLU A 359 -2.47 -0.79 5.64
C GLU A 359 -1.51 -1.80 5.03
N SER A 360 -0.56 -1.37 4.24
CA SER A 360 0.51 -2.23 3.76
C SER A 360 1.79 -2.08 4.57
N MET A 361 2.46 -3.20 4.81
CA MET A 361 3.81 -3.22 5.37
C MET A 361 4.88 -2.99 4.29
N VAL A 362 4.53 -3.23 3.04
CA VAL A 362 5.43 -3.15 1.88
C VAL A 362 4.95 -2.02 0.99
N ARG A 363 5.77 -1.01 0.79
CA ARG A 363 5.42 0.20 0.02
C ARG A 363 5.14 -0.03 -1.48
N ILE A 364 5.17 -1.27 -1.94
CA ILE A 364 5.01 -1.58 -3.38
C ILE A 364 3.55 -1.57 -3.80
N GLN A 365 2.63 -1.96 -2.90
CA GLN A 365 1.18 -1.95 -3.13
C GLN A 365 0.44 -1.38 -1.91
N GLU A 366 0.82 -0.18 -1.49
CA GLU A 366 0.08 0.52 -0.44
C GLU A 366 -1.36 0.75 -0.90
N PRO A 367 -2.35 0.59 0.01
CA PRO A 367 -3.71 1.00 -0.29
C PRO A 367 -3.72 2.45 -0.74
N SER A 368 -4.52 2.75 -1.72
CA SER A 368 -4.59 4.08 -2.32
C SER A 368 -5.99 4.62 -2.38
N SER A 369 -6.07 5.90 -2.55
CA SER A 369 -7.29 6.66 -2.62
C SER A 369 -7.27 7.68 -3.76
N LEU A 370 -8.44 8.23 -4.00
CA LEU A 370 -8.64 9.36 -4.89
C LEU A 370 -9.23 10.56 -4.14
N LEU A 371 -9.04 11.76 -4.68
CA LEU A 371 -9.73 12.97 -4.24
C LEU A 371 -10.00 13.91 -5.41
N MET A 372 -11.00 14.76 -5.23
CA MET A 372 -11.27 15.92 -6.09
C MET A 372 -10.69 17.17 -5.44
N LEU A 373 -10.04 18.02 -6.22
CA LEU A 373 -9.49 19.29 -5.72
C LEU A 373 -10.58 20.37 -5.67
N ASN A 374 -10.66 21.13 -4.57
CA ASN A 374 -11.74 22.11 -4.37
C ASN A 374 -11.71 23.29 -5.33
N LYS A 375 -10.53 23.60 -5.92
CA LYS A 375 -10.36 24.66 -6.92
C LYS A 375 -10.66 24.22 -8.34
N SER A 376 -11.06 22.97 -8.56
CA SER A 376 -11.54 22.53 -9.87
C SER A 376 -12.70 23.43 -10.34
N GLU A 377 -12.62 23.92 -11.56
CA GLU A 377 -13.71 24.64 -12.22
C GLU A 377 -14.67 23.66 -12.93
N ARG A 378 -14.33 22.36 -12.97
CA ARG A 378 -15.05 21.29 -13.70
C ARG A 378 -15.59 20.21 -12.76
N LYS A 379 -16.08 20.60 -11.60
CA LYS A 379 -16.48 19.70 -10.52
C LYS A 379 -17.50 18.65 -10.93
N ASP A 380 -18.51 19.02 -11.73
CA ASP A 380 -19.53 18.07 -12.19
C ASP A 380 -18.94 17.00 -13.12
N GLU A 381 -17.99 17.40 -13.97
CA GLU A 381 -17.28 16.46 -14.85
C GLU A 381 -16.31 15.58 -14.08
N ALA A 382 -15.61 16.16 -13.11
CA ALA A 382 -14.74 15.42 -12.18
C ALA A 382 -15.52 14.38 -11.38
N TRP A 383 -16.72 14.74 -10.90
CA TRP A 383 -17.58 13.78 -10.22
C TRP A 383 -18.05 12.63 -11.14
N ARG A 384 -18.44 12.95 -12.39
CA ARG A 384 -18.80 11.93 -13.37
C ARG A 384 -17.64 10.99 -13.70
N PHE A 385 -16.41 11.52 -13.71
CA PHE A 385 -15.22 10.71 -13.90
C PHE A 385 -14.98 9.81 -12.68
N ILE A 386 -15.10 10.31 -11.46
CA ILE A 386 -14.95 9.54 -10.22
C ILE A 386 -16.01 8.43 -10.14
N ASP A 387 -17.27 8.74 -10.44
CA ASP A 387 -18.36 7.77 -10.46
C ASP A 387 -18.10 6.65 -11.49
N TRP A 388 -17.67 7.02 -12.71
CA TRP A 388 -17.28 6.07 -13.74
C TRP A 388 -16.08 5.21 -13.29
N TRP A 389 -15.00 5.84 -12.82
CA TRP A 389 -13.77 5.15 -12.40
C TRP A 389 -14.03 4.13 -11.31
N THR A 390 -14.86 4.47 -10.34
CA THR A 390 -15.16 3.62 -9.19
C THR A 390 -16.28 2.61 -9.43
N SER A 391 -16.89 2.60 -10.63
CA SER A 391 -17.99 1.67 -10.95
C SER A 391 -17.54 0.21 -10.99
N ASP A 392 -18.47 -0.69 -10.70
CA ASP A 392 -18.25 -2.15 -10.71
C ASP A 392 -17.68 -2.64 -12.05
N GLU A 393 -18.25 -2.14 -13.16
CA GLU A 393 -17.85 -2.52 -14.51
C GLU A 393 -16.40 -2.09 -14.80
N VAL A 394 -16.07 -0.84 -14.50
CA VAL A 394 -14.77 -0.25 -14.81
C VAL A 394 -13.68 -0.87 -13.93
N GLN A 395 -13.93 -1.02 -12.63
CA GLN A 395 -12.98 -1.64 -11.71
C GLN A 395 -12.77 -3.12 -12.01
N SER A 396 -13.83 -3.86 -12.39
CA SER A 396 -13.72 -5.26 -12.83
C SER A 396 -12.88 -5.38 -14.10
N ARG A 397 -13.17 -4.55 -15.11
CA ARG A 397 -12.42 -4.54 -16.36
C ARG A 397 -10.96 -4.18 -16.14
N PHE A 398 -10.69 -3.09 -15.40
CA PHE A 398 -9.32 -2.65 -15.12
C PHE A 398 -8.50 -3.72 -14.40
N SER A 399 -9.09 -4.36 -13.37
CA SER A 399 -8.43 -5.43 -12.59
C SER A 399 -8.04 -6.62 -13.47
N ASN A 400 -8.96 -7.07 -14.33
CA ASN A 400 -8.73 -8.21 -15.19
C ASN A 400 -7.77 -7.89 -16.36
N ASP A 401 -7.90 -6.70 -16.95
CA ASP A 401 -7.08 -6.31 -18.11
C ASP A 401 -5.61 -6.11 -17.68
N ILE A 402 -5.34 -5.43 -16.54
CA ILE A 402 -3.96 -5.20 -16.07
C ILE A 402 -3.27 -6.52 -15.68
N GLU A 403 -3.97 -7.42 -14.98
CA GLU A 403 -3.41 -8.73 -14.62
C GLU A 403 -3.18 -9.61 -15.86
N SER A 404 -4.11 -9.60 -16.81
CA SER A 404 -3.97 -10.35 -18.06
C SER A 404 -2.82 -9.85 -18.93
N PHE A 405 -2.57 -8.54 -18.94
CA PHE A 405 -1.51 -7.92 -19.72
C PHE A 405 -0.13 -8.06 -19.08
N ALA A 406 -0.02 -7.77 -17.79
CA ALA A 406 1.27 -7.64 -17.09
C ALA A 406 1.54 -8.77 -16.08
N GLY A 407 0.59 -9.70 -15.90
CA GLY A 407 0.68 -10.84 -14.99
C GLY A 407 0.25 -10.51 -13.56
N ILE A 408 0.23 -11.57 -12.72
CA ILE A 408 -0.28 -11.53 -11.35
C ILE A 408 0.46 -10.51 -10.46
N ALA A 409 1.71 -10.17 -10.77
CA ALA A 409 2.47 -9.14 -10.06
C ALA A 409 1.82 -7.74 -10.14
N TYR A 410 0.96 -7.52 -11.13
CA TYR A 410 0.21 -6.28 -11.34
C TYR A 410 -1.24 -6.37 -10.85
N ARG A 411 -1.60 -7.43 -10.12
CA ARG A 411 -2.96 -7.61 -9.59
C ARG A 411 -3.47 -6.35 -8.91
N TRP A 412 -4.61 -5.87 -9.38
CA TRP A 412 -5.25 -4.69 -8.85
C TRP A 412 -6.19 -5.06 -7.70
N ASN A 413 -5.75 -4.83 -6.48
CA ASN A 413 -6.53 -5.12 -5.28
C ASN A 413 -7.60 -4.05 -5.07
N THR A 414 -8.59 -4.02 -5.95
CA THR A 414 -9.64 -3.00 -5.93
C THR A 414 -10.36 -2.96 -4.58
N ALA A 415 -10.71 -1.76 -4.13
CA ALA A 415 -11.56 -1.57 -2.96
C ALA A 415 -13.07 -1.72 -3.29
N ASN A 416 -13.44 -1.80 -4.58
CA ASN A 416 -14.82 -2.04 -4.98
C ASN A 416 -15.21 -3.50 -4.70
N LEU A 417 -16.24 -3.68 -3.87
CA LEU A 417 -16.69 -4.99 -3.37
C LEU A 417 -17.15 -5.94 -4.47
N ALA A 418 -17.88 -5.42 -5.47
CA ALA A 418 -18.38 -6.23 -6.58
C ALA A 418 -17.24 -6.60 -7.54
N ALA A 419 -16.36 -5.66 -7.86
CA ALA A 419 -15.23 -5.90 -8.73
C ALA A 419 -14.23 -6.89 -8.12
N MET A 420 -14.03 -6.87 -6.80
CA MET A 420 -13.17 -7.83 -6.09
C MET A 420 -13.59 -9.28 -6.33
N GLN A 421 -14.90 -9.55 -6.52
CA GLN A 421 -15.43 -10.88 -6.81
C GLN A 421 -15.11 -11.36 -8.24
N THR A 422 -14.69 -10.47 -9.13
CA THR A 422 -14.36 -10.80 -10.53
C THR A 422 -12.89 -11.09 -10.77
N ILE A 423 -12.03 -10.77 -9.79
CA ILE A 423 -10.60 -11.08 -9.83
C ILE A 423 -10.41 -12.60 -9.75
N PRO A 424 -9.48 -13.20 -10.52
CA PRO A 424 -9.30 -14.64 -10.59
C PRO A 424 -8.57 -15.21 -9.33
N TRP A 425 -9.21 -15.09 -8.17
CA TRP A 425 -8.79 -15.76 -6.95
C TRP A 425 -9.20 -17.23 -6.97
N PRO A 426 -8.40 -18.16 -6.42
CA PRO A 426 -8.90 -19.48 -6.03
C PRO A 426 -10.11 -19.34 -5.10
N GLU A 427 -11.08 -20.24 -5.21
CA GLU A 427 -12.35 -20.16 -4.47
C GLU A 427 -12.13 -20.08 -2.94
N GLU A 428 -11.19 -20.86 -2.41
CA GLU A 428 -10.84 -20.88 -0.99
C GLU A 428 -10.26 -19.55 -0.51
N ASP A 429 -9.35 -18.96 -1.31
CA ASP A 429 -8.71 -17.68 -0.98
C ASP A 429 -9.71 -16.52 -1.07
N LEU A 430 -10.60 -16.53 -2.08
CA LEU A 430 -11.67 -15.56 -2.19
C LEU A 430 -12.65 -15.65 -1.00
N ALA A 431 -12.98 -16.86 -0.56
CA ALA A 431 -13.82 -17.04 0.62
C ALA A 431 -13.17 -16.49 1.89
N ALA A 432 -11.86 -16.70 2.05
CA ALA A 432 -11.09 -16.15 3.18
C ALA A 432 -11.04 -14.61 3.14
N LEU A 433 -10.83 -14.02 1.95
CA LEU A 433 -10.85 -12.56 1.75
C LEU A 433 -12.23 -11.99 2.08
N ASN A 434 -13.31 -12.61 1.58
CA ASN A 434 -14.68 -12.16 1.84
C ASN A 434 -15.07 -12.26 3.32
N GLU A 435 -14.57 -13.26 4.04
CA GLU A 435 -14.79 -13.35 5.48
C GLU A 435 -14.04 -12.25 6.22
N GLN A 436 -12.77 -12.01 5.87
CA GLN A 436 -11.97 -10.97 6.51
C GLN A 436 -12.47 -9.56 6.17
N ASP A 437 -12.92 -9.31 4.95
CA ASP A 437 -13.40 -7.98 4.52
C ASP A 437 -14.53 -7.44 5.40
N ARG A 438 -15.38 -8.30 5.94
CA ARG A 438 -16.44 -7.92 6.90
C ARG A 438 -15.88 -7.30 8.19
N TRP A 439 -14.61 -7.54 8.46
CA TRP A 439 -13.90 -7.14 9.67
C TRP A 439 -12.79 -6.14 9.37
N VAL A 440 -12.91 -5.35 8.31
CA VAL A 440 -11.94 -4.29 8.01
C VAL A 440 -12.43 -2.95 8.55
N LYS A 441 -11.57 -2.26 9.30
CA LYS A 441 -11.91 -1.00 9.93
C LYS A 441 -10.68 -0.11 9.98
N ASN A 442 -10.72 1.01 9.27
CA ASN A 442 -9.64 1.98 9.29
C ASN A 442 -9.73 2.91 10.50
N MET A 443 -8.59 3.41 10.92
CA MET A 443 -8.52 4.50 11.88
C MET A 443 -8.95 5.80 11.19
N PRO A 444 -9.77 6.64 11.83
CA PRO A 444 -10.10 7.95 11.28
C PRO A 444 -8.85 8.85 11.29
N TYR A 445 -8.62 9.58 10.22
CA TYR A 445 -7.61 10.62 10.19
C TYR A 445 -8.15 11.89 10.83
N VAL A 446 -7.65 12.21 12.02
CA VAL A 446 -8.06 13.36 12.81
C VAL A 446 -6.87 14.32 13.03
N PRO A 447 -7.11 15.61 13.32
CA PRO A 447 -6.03 16.51 13.72
C PRO A 447 -5.29 15.97 14.96
N GLY A 448 -4.09 15.54 14.82
CA GLY A 448 -3.34 14.87 15.91
C GLY A 448 -3.07 13.40 15.72
N TYR A 449 -3.67 12.76 14.71
CA TYR A 449 -3.38 11.36 14.32
C TYR A 449 -1.88 11.08 14.31
N TYR A 450 -1.09 11.94 13.66
CA TYR A 450 0.35 11.79 13.55
C TYR A 450 1.08 11.73 14.89
N TYR A 451 0.61 12.49 15.88
CA TYR A 451 1.20 12.48 17.23
C TYR A 451 0.89 11.18 17.96
N LEU A 452 -0.36 10.73 17.90
CA LEU A 452 -0.77 9.48 18.55
C LEU A 452 -0.03 8.27 17.96
N ALA A 453 0.01 8.14 16.65
CA ALA A 453 0.67 7.03 15.94
C ALA A 453 2.19 6.96 16.21
N ARG A 454 2.81 8.10 16.55
CA ARG A 454 4.23 8.16 16.92
C ARG A 454 4.50 7.71 18.35
N GLU A 455 3.57 7.96 19.28
CA GLU A 455 3.78 7.71 20.71
C GLU A 455 3.37 6.28 21.13
N ILE A 456 2.56 5.57 20.33
CA ILE A 456 2.23 4.15 20.51
C ILE A 456 3.34 3.29 19.89
#